data_eb560c8024ce1ce1123202af7a7096a0
#
_entry.id   eb560c8024ce1ce1123202af7a7096a0
#
_cell.length_a   1.000
_cell.length_b   1.000
_cell.length_c   1.000
_cell.angle_alpha   90.00
_cell.angle_beta   90.00
_cell.angle_gamma   90.00
#
_symmetry.space_group_name_H-M   'P 1'
#
loop_
_entity.id
_entity.type
_entity.pdbx_description
1 polymer ?
#
loop_
_entity_poly.entity_id
_entity_poly.type
_entity_poly.pdbx_seq_one_letter_code
_entity_poly.pdbx_strand_id
1 'polypeptide(L)'
;MNTRRVAAGLVASLCILGLGVSRLHSQAKTPSGTVQVHVVITDQAFNDQSELPTLRPDSVKVKVGKDNARVEHLIPAQGDSAALQLFLLIDDTCEPTAIGSNLNDLRDFIAAQPPSTVFAVGYMSNASVQIAQNFTPDHALAAKAVRLPRGTSSAMDSPYLSLISLVKGWPQQKLRREVLLISDGIDRLRGDTTGDVGAPNPFASTGRRGRTMGAPASTTMPTISSDAEAASNASQRYGIIVHSIYATGVGRASRNAWEAQLGQGGIAKITDETGGEYFALGTGNAVSFKPYLERLQKILENQYFLVFQAPTQNKGRLQRIRISTDAPNTDLAAANSVWIPASGG
;
A
#
# COMPACT_ATOMS: atom_id res chain seq x y z
N MET A 1 -47.78 41.13 -66.94
CA MET A 1 -48.40 40.67 -68.24
C MET A 1 -48.03 39.19 -68.38
N ASN A 2 -49.07 38.38 -68.48
CA ASN A 2 -49.10 36.98 -68.95
C ASN A 2 -48.31 35.89 -68.12
N THR A 3 -49.03 35.16 -67.31
CA THR A 3 -49.94 34.00 -67.48
C THR A 3 -49.33 32.75 -68.19
N ARG A 4 -49.34 31.61 -67.57
CA ARG A 4 -50.08 30.36 -67.79
C ARG A 4 -49.23 29.17 -67.25
N ARG A 5 -49.67 28.42 -66.18
CA ARG A 5 -50.52 27.21 -66.26
C ARG A 5 -49.83 26.07 -67.03
N VAL A 6 -49.66 24.90 -66.55
CA VAL A 6 -50.39 23.78 -65.98
C VAL A 6 -49.53 22.56 -66.31
N ALA A 7 -49.31 21.60 -65.50
CA ALA A 7 -50.02 20.34 -65.45
C ALA A 7 -49.32 19.32 -64.52
N ALA A 8 -50.16 18.55 -63.91
CA ALA A 8 -49.87 17.47 -62.97
C ALA A 8 -49.29 16.24 -63.67
N GLY A 9 -48.50 15.49 -62.96
CA GLY A 9 -48.11 14.12 -63.34
C GLY A 9 -47.79 13.33 -62.05
N LEU A 10 -48.79 12.55 -61.63
CA LEU A 10 -48.71 11.55 -60.56
C LEU A 10 -48.00 10.34 -61.12
N VAL A 11 -46.90 9.94 -60.54
CA VAL A 11 -46.38 8.53 -60.66
C VAL A 11 -46.02 8.02 -59.31
N ALA A 12 -46.79 7.07 -58.83
CA ALA A 12 -46.54 6.29 -57.65
C ALA A 12 -45.40 5.29 -57.98
N SER A 13 -44.40 5.25 -57.10
CA SER A 13 -43.45 4.12 -57.17
C SER A 13 -42.96 3.75 -55.78
N LEU A 14 -43.32 2.64 -55.43
CA LEU A 14 -43.05 1.60 -54.47
C LEU A 14 -41.85 1.82 -53.54
N CYS A 15 -42.15 1.94 -52.23
CA CYS A 15 -41.21 1.84 -51.12
C CYS A 15 -40.59 0.46 -51.04
N ILE A 16 -39.26 0.39 -51.12
CA ILE A 16 -38.47 -0.71 -50.57
C ILE A 16 -37.83 -0.22 -49.30
N LEU A 17 -38.37 -0.65 -48.16
CA LEU A 17 -37.77 -0.52 -46.84
C LEU A 17 -36.53 -1.40 -46.75
N GLY A 18 -35.37 -0.81 -46.98
CA GLY A 18 -34.08 -1.37 -46.60
C GLY A 18 -33.75 -1.02 -45.14
N LEU A 19 -34.03 -1.92 -44.21
CA LEU A 19 -33.55 -1.84 -42.84
C LEU A 19 -32.02 -2.00 -42.83
N GLY A 20 -31.31 -0.90 -43.00
CA GLY A 20 -29.89 -0.80 -42.75
C GLY A 20 -29.65 -0.83 -41.25
N VAL A 21 -29.34 -1.98 -40.67
CA VAL A 21 -28.83 -2.09 -39.32
C VAL A 21 -27.43 -1.46 -39.31
N SER A 22 -27.37 -0.17 -39.00
CA SER A 22 -26.12 0.52 -38.67
C SER A 22 -25.58 -0.11 -37.41
N ARG A 23 -24.68 -1.06 -37.52
CA ARG A 23 -23.82 -1.49 -36.42
C ARG A 23 -22.98 -0.27 -36.02
N LEU A 24 -23.41 0.41 -34.98
CA LEU A 24 -22.57 1.31 -34.22
C LEU A 24 -21.42 0.46 -33.64
N HIS A 25 -20.34 0.34 -34.40
CA HIS A 25 -19.07 -0.05 -33.85
C HIS A 25 -18.64 1.13 -32.93
N SER A 26 -18.91 0.98 -31.66
CA SER A 26 -18.21 1.78 -30.65
C SER A 26 -16.74 1.41 -30.81
N GLN A 27 -16.03 2.19 -31.60
CA GLN A 27 -14.58 2.16 -31.59
C GLN A 27 -14.16 2.65 -30.20
N ALA A 28 -13.89 1.71 -29.31
CA ALA A 28 -13.13 2.01 -28.10
C ALA A 28 -11.83 2.67 -28.58
N LYS A 29 -11.72 3.97 -28.36
CA LYS A 29 -10.53 4.75 -28.69
C LYS A 29 -9.36 4.12 -27.95
N THR A 30 -8.54 3.36 -28.66
CA THR A 30 -7.31 2.79 -28.11
C THR A 30 -6.47 3.96 -27.58
N PRO A 31 -6.05 3.97 -26.32
CA PRO A 31 -5.21 5.04 -25.82
C PRO A 31 -3.90 5.06 -26.62
N SER A 32 -3.68 6.11 -27.37
CA SER A 32 -2.51 6.25 -28.23
C SER A 32 -1.37 6.87 -27.41
N GLY A 33 -0.71 6.10 -26.57
CA GLY A 33 0.45 6.55 -25.85
C GLY A 33 0.97 5.52 -24.86
N THR A 34 2.26 5.60 -24.58
CA THR A 34 2.91 4.88 -23.48
C THR A 34 3.46 5.89 -22.48
N VAL A 35 3.58 5.50 -21.24
CA VAL A 35 4.20 6.27 -20.15
C VAL A 35 5.31 5.45 -19.53
N GLN A 36 6.39 6.12 -19.18
CA GLN A 36 7.47 5.52 -18.42
C GLN A 36 7.05 5.37 -16.96
N VAL A 37 7.17 4.17 -16.42
CA VAL A 37 6.82 3.81 -15.06
C VAL A 37 8.08 3.41 -14.30
N HIS A 38 8.22 3.91 -13.10
CA HIS A 38 9.33 3.63 -12.20
C HIS A 38 8.81 2.83 -11.00
N VAL A 39 9.42 1.70 -10.72
CA VAL A 39 9.10 0.84 -9.58
C VAL A 39 10.39 0.42 -8.88
N VAL A 40 10.39 0.38 -7.57
CA VAL A 40 11.47 -0.26 -6.81
C VAL A 40 11.17 -1.74 -6.70
N ILE A 41 12.16 -2.56 -7.00
CA ILE A 41 12.12 -4.01 -6.79
C ILE A 41 13.25 -4.41 -5.86
N THR A 42 13.03 -5.46 -5.09
CA THR A 42 14.01 -6.02 -4.16
C THR A 42 14.34 -7.44 -4.57
N ASP A 43 15.62 -7.80 -4.66
CA ASP A 43 16.02 -9.18 -4.70
C ASP A 43 16.12 -9.71 -3.26
N GLN A 44 15.29 -10.69 -2.91
CA GLN A 44 15.19 -11.26 -1.57
C GLN A 44 15.97 -12.56 -1.42
N ALA A 45 16.65 -13.03 -2.46
CA ALA A 45 17.40 -14.30 -2.44
C ALA A 45 18.73 -14.25 -1.66
N PHE A 46 18.97 -13.20 -0.89
CA PHE A 46 20.23 -12.99 -0.13
C PHE A 46 20.39 -13.90 1.10
N ASN A 47 19.45 -14.81 1.39
CA ASN A 47 19.46 -15.59 2.62
C ASN A 47 20.62 -16.60 2.72
N ASP A 48 21.14 -17.06 1.56
CA ASP A 48 22.13 -18.17 1.53
C ASP A 48 23.37 -17.86 0.67
N GLN A 49 23.51 -16.65 0.13
CA GLN A 49 24.57 -16.34 -0.82
C GLN A 49 25.42 -15.16 -0.38
N SER A 50 26.73 -15.30 -0.49
CA SER A 50 27.70 -14.21 -0.22
C SER A 50 27.70 -13.11 -1.28
N GLU A 51 27.24 -13.42 -2.51
CA GLU A 51 27.12 -12.49 -3.61
C GLU A 51 25.82 -12.76 -4.38
N LEU A 52 25.01 -11.71 -4.54
CA LEU A 52 23.81 -11.78 -5.38
C LEU A 52 24.20 -11.70 -6.85
N PRO A 53 23.54 -12.48 -7.72
CA PRO A 53 23.74 -12.34 -9.15
C PRO A 53 23.34 -10.93 -9.60
N THR A 54 24.17 -10.28 -10.41
CA THR A 54 23.84 -8.99 -11.00
C THR A 54 22.67 -9.16 -11.97
N LEU A 55 21.50 -8.64 -11.59
CA LEU A 55 20.34 -8.62 -12.44
C LEU A 55 20.55 -7.75 -13.67
N ARG A 56 20.12 -8.22 -14.82
CA ARG A 56 20.18 -7.45 -16.09
C ARG A 56 18.77 -7.13 -16.59
N PRO A 57 18.58 -6.02 -17.32
CA PRO A 57 17.28 -5.64 -17.84
C PRO A 57 16.61 -6.71 -18.70
N ASP A 58 17.39 -7.47 -19.45
CA ASP A 58 16.92 -8.53 -20.35
C ASP A 58 16.44 -9.80 -19.60
N SER A 59 16.88 -9.99 -18.36
CA SER A 59 16.44 -11.10 -17.52
C SER A 59 15.14 -10.82 -16.77
N VAL A 60 14.65 -9.56 -16.76
CA VAL A 60 13.45 -9.14 -16.02
C VAL A 60 12.27 -8.99 -16.97
N LYS A 61 11.17 -9.65 -16.65
CA LYS A 61 9.91 -9.59 -17.40
C LYS A 61 8.85 -8.86 -16.59
N VAL A 62 8.17 -7.91 -17.22
CA VAL A 62 7.09 -7.14 -16.61
C VAL A 62 5.80 -7.33 -17.37
N LYS A 63 4.71 -7.57 -16.64
CA LYS A 63 3.34 -7.55 -17.17
C LYS A 63 2.55 -6.46 -16.46
N VAL A 64 1.80 -5.67 -17.24
CA VAL A 64 0.85 -4.66 -16.75
C VAL A 64 -0.55 -5.14 -17.12
N GLY A 65 -1.32 -5.58 -16.15
CA GLY A 65 -2.57 -6.29 -16.40
C GLY A 65 -2.33 -7.59 -17.17
N LYS A 66 -2.75 -7.64 -18.45
CA LYS A 66 -2.56 -8.79 -19.34
C LYS A 66 -1.41 -8.62 -20.35
N ASP A 67 -0.89 -7.39 -20.49
CA ASP A 67 0.04 -7.03 -21.53
C ASP A 67 1.48 -7.09 -21.03
N ASN A 68 2.41 -7.51 -21.88
CA ASN A 68 3.82 -7.44 -21.59
C ASN A 68 4.30 -5.99 -21.73
N ALA A 69 5.04 -5.51 -20.74
CA ALA A 69 5.66 -4.20 -20.76
C ALA A 69 7.15 -4.30 -21.15
N ARG A 70 7.64 -3.32 -21.88
CA ARG A 70 9.04 -3.26 -22.28
C ARG A 70 9.85 -2.68 -21.13
N VAL A 71 10.80 -3.46 -20.60
CA VAL A 71 11.81 -2.97 -19.65
C VAL A 71 12.80 -2.09 -20.40
N GLU A 72 13.07 -0.90 -19.85
CA GLU A 72 14.04 0.05 -20.42
C GLU A 72 15.34 0.06 -19.62
N HIS A 73 15.20 0.19 -18.29
CA HIS A 73 16.34 0.27 -17.38
C HIS A 73 16.10 -0.57 -16.12
N LEU A 74 17.19 -1.11 -15.62
CA LEU A 74 17.29 -1.73 -14.30
C LEU A 74 18.55 -1.17 -13.65
N ILE A 75 18.39 -0.31 -12.66
CA ILE A 75 19.47 0.47 -12.06
C ILE A 75 19.60 0.04 -10.60
N PRO A 76 20.75 -0.52 -10.16
CA PRO A 76 20.97 -0.80 -8.75
C PRO A 76 20.80 0.48 -7.91
N ALA A 77 20.11 0.37 -6.78
CA ALA A 77 19.90 1.48 -5.86
C ALA A 77 21.14 1.73 -4.99
N GLN A 78 22.28 1.93 -5.66
CA GLN A 78 23.62 2.10 -5.07
C GLN A 78 24.33 3.33 -5.67
N GLY A 79 25.40 3.78 -5.04
CA GLY A 79 26.15 4.95 -5.50
C GLY A 79 25.25 6.19 -5.64
N ASP A 80 25.24 6.81 -6.80
CA ASP A 80 24.43 8.01 -7.09
C ASP A 80 22.92 7.73 -7.05
N SER A 81 22.51 6.46 -7.17
CA SER A 81 21.11 6.03 -7.10
C SER A 81 20.71 5.52 -5.71
N ALA A 82 21.57 5.63 -4.70
CA ALA A 82 21.34 5.11 -3.36
C ALA A 82 20.31 5.90 -2.54
N ALA A 83 19.91 7.09 -2.98
CA ALA A 83 19.05 8.00 -2.21
C ALA A 83 17.77 7.32 -1.72
N LEU A 84 17.54 7.40 -0.41
CA LEU A 84 16.41 6.81 0.29
C LEU A 84 15.81 7.80 1.29
N GLN A 85 14.49 7.95 1.28
CA GLN A 85 13.71 8.53 2.36
C GLN A 85 13.07 7.38 3.17
N LEU A 86 13.50 7.20 4.40
CA LEU A 86 12.97 6.18 5.29
C LEU A 86 12.22 6.85 6.46
N PHE A 87 10.94 6.53 6.57
CA PHE A 87 10.08 7.03 7.63
C PHE A 87 9.86 5.94 8.68
N LEU A 88 10.33 6.16 9.90
CA LEU A 88 9.98 5.31 11.04
C LEU A 88 8.64 5.78 11.62
N LEU A 89 7.61 4.97 11.45
CA LEU A 89 6.24 5.24 11.89
C LEU A 89 5.84 4.27 13.01
N ILE A 90 5.73 4.78 14.23
CA ILE A 90 5.42 3.99 15.43
C ILE A 90 3.98 4.26 15.86
N ASP A 91 3.25 3.22 16.15
CA ASP A 91 1.91 3.31 16.72
C ASP A 91 2.00 3.65 18.22
N ASP A 92 1.47 4.82 18.59
CA ASP A 92 1.46 5.29 19.98
C ASP A 92 0.54 4.44 20.90
N THR A 93 -0.27 3.55 20.31
CA THR A 93 -1.07 2.55 21.04
C THR A 93 -0.31 1.28 21.39
N CYS A 94 0.92 1.08 20.87
CA CYS A 94 1.75 -0.05 21.26
C CYS A 94 2.06 -0.03 22.76
N GLU A 95 2.19 -1.22 23.34
CA GLU A 95 2.63 -1.32 24.74
C GLU A 95 4.07 -0.80 24.88
N PRO A 96 4.32 0.13 25.83
CA PRO A 96 5.67 0.67 26.03
C PRO A 96 6.73 -0.40 26.32
N THR A 97 6.34 -1.51 26.97
CA THR A 97 7.22 -2.65 27.25
C THR A 97 7.57 -3.43 25.98
N ALA A 98 6.67 -3.48 24.98
CA ALA A 98 6.92 -4.15 23.70
C ALA A 98 8.01 -3.44 22.88
N ILE A 99 8.10 -2.13 22.99
CA ILE A 99 9.06 -1.30 22.26
C ILE A 99 10.30 -1.00 23.13
N GLY A 100 10.14 -0.92 24.46
CA GLY A 100 11.16 -0.43 25.37
C GLY A 100 12.47 -1.20 25.33
N SER A 101 12.41 -2.54 25.29
CA SER A 101 13.60 -3.39 25.16
C SER A 101 14.30 -3.24 23.79
N ASN A 102 13.57 -2.74 22.79
CA ASN A 102 14.00 -2.64 21.39
C ASN A 102 14.32 -1.20 20.96
N LEU A 103 14.19 -0.24 21.89
CA LEU A 103 14.36 1.18 21.56
C LEU A 103 15.79 1.50 21.08
N ASN A 104 16.78 0.85 21.69
CA ASN A 104 18.19 1.01 21.28
C ASN A 104 18.44 0.34 19.92
N ASP A 105 17.86 -0.82 19.66
CA ASP A 105 17.97 -1.48 18.34
C ASP A 105 17.50 -0.53 17.22
N LEU A 106 16.39 0.19 17.42
CA LEU A 106 15.89 1.18 16.47
C LEU A 106 16.83 2.37 16.29
N ARG A 107 17.39 2.88 17.40
CA ARG A 107 18.34 4.01 17.37
C ARG A 107 19.65 3.62 16.68
N ASP A 108 20.17 2.44 17.00
CA ASP A 108 21.39 1.90 16.38
C ASP A 108 21.20 1.65 14.89
N PHE A 109 20.04 1.12 14.49
CA PHE A 109 19.68 0.96 13.08
C PHE A 109 19.68 2.30 12.34
N ILE A 110 19.08 3.36 12.91
CA ILE A 110 19.08 4.70 12.30
C ILE A 110 20.51 5.23 12.19
N ALA A 111 21.30 5.09 13.26
CA ALA A 111 22.67 5.61 13.30
C ALA A 111 23.61 4.89 12.31
N ALA A 112 23.33 3.62 12.01
CA ALA A 112 24.15 2.80 11.10
C ALA A 112 23.85 3.02 9.62
N GLN A 113 22.81 3.79 9.28
CA GLN A 113 22.41 3.98 7.87
C GLN A 113 23.44 4.81 7.09
N PRO A 114 23.55 4.55 5.77
CA PRO A 114 24.46 5.31 4.93
C PRO A 114 24.01 6.77 4.78
N PRO A 115 24.94 7.72 4.50
CA PRO A 115 24.63 9.14 4.36
C PRO A 115 23.61 9.46 3.25
N SER A 116 23.39 8.54 2.29
CA SER A 116 22.37 8.66 1.24
C SER A 116 20.95 8.45 1.75
N THR A 117 20.77 7.98 2.99
CA THR A 117 19.46 7.81 3.63
C THR A 117 19.13 9.02 4.47
N VAL A 118 17.95 9.61 4.27
CA VAL A 118 17.37 10.62 5.14
C VAL A 118 16.22 10.02 5.93
N PHE A 119 16.18 10.32 7.24
CA PHE A 119 15.20 9.77 8.17
C PHE A 119 14.16 10.79 8.60
N ALA A 120 12.93 10.31 8.74
CA ALA A 120 11.90 10.98 9.54
C ALA A 120 11.36 10.02 10.60
N VAL A 121 10.87 10.56 11.69
CA VAL A 121 10.26 9.80 12.80
C VAL A 121 8.90 10.41 13.14
N GLY A 122 7.89 9.58 13.24
CA GLY A 122 6.54 9.99 13.61
C GLY A 122 5.78 8.93 14.38
N TYR A 123 4.72 9.36 15.03
CA TYR A 123 3.87 8.56 15.89
C TYR A 123 2.43 8.62 15.42
N MET A 124 1.77 7.48 15.32
CA MET A 124 0.35 7.41 14.98
C MET A 124 -0.51 7.65 16.22
N SER A 125 -1.48 8.53 16.10
CA SER A 125 -2.48 8.80 17.12
C SER A 125 -3.70 9.46 16.50
N ASN A 126 -4.90 9.06 16.90
CA ASN A 126 -6.17 9.62 16.41
C ASN A 126 -6.24 9.66 14.87
N ALA A 127 -5.96 8.55 14.22
CA ALA A 127 -5.98 8.38 12.76
C ALA A 127 -5.11 9.39 11.99
N SER A 128 -4.07 9.92 12.61
CA SER A 128 -3.13 10.89 12.03
C SER A 128 -1.68 10.60 12.46
N VAL A 129 -0.73 11.33 11.88
CA VAL A 129 0.69 11.21 12.22
C VAL A 129 1.18 12.47 12.89
N GLN A 130 1.76 12.31 14.07
CA GLN A 130 2.49 13.35 14.79
C GLN A 130 3.97 13.23 14.45
N ILE A 131 4.49 14.19 13.69
CA ILE A 131 5.91 14.21 13.30
C ILE A 131 6.75 14.60 14.52
N ALA A 132 7.61 13.68 14.95
CA ALA A 132 8.61 13.95 16.00
C ALA A 132 9.89 14.51 15.39
N GLN A 133 10.27 14.06 14.21
CA GLN A 133 11.40 14.56 13.43
C GLN A 133 11.05 14.51 11.93
N ASN A 134 11.13 15.65 11.26
CA ASN A 134 11.05 15.71 9.80
C ASN A 134 12.28 15.06 9.16
N PHE A 135 12.20 14.76 7.86
CA PHE A 135 13.32 14.20 7.11
C PHE A 135 14.60 14.99 7.33
N THR A 136 15.63 14.29 7.81
CA THR A 136 16.95 14.85 8.09
C THR A 136 18.06 13.86 7.68
N PRO A 137 19.19 14.34 7.17
CA PRO A 137 20.39 13.53 6.99
C PRO A 137 21.16 13.35 8.30
N ASP A 138 20.81 14.09 9.37
CA ASP A 138 21.39 13.94 10.70
C ASP A 138 20.74 12.75 11.42
N HIS A 139 21.39 11.59 11.31
CA HIS A 139 20.90 10.35 11.91
C HIS A 139 20.90 10.40 13.44
N ALA A 140 21.81 11.16 14.06
CA ALA A 140 21.81 11.32 15.52
C ALA A 140 20.58 12.09 15.99
N LEU A 141 20.17 13.11 15.23
CA LEU A 141 18.94 13.85 15.50
C LEU A 141 17.71 12.97 15.32
N ALA A 142 17.66 12.17 14.24
CA ALA A 142 16.57 11.23 14.00
C ALA A 142 16.48 10.16 15.09
N ALA A 143 17.60 9.55 15.47
CA ALA A 143 17.66 8.55 16.53
C ALA A 143 17.19 9.11 17.89
N LYS A 144 17.53 10.37 18.20
CA LYS A 144 17.08 11.05 19.43
C LYS A 144 15.57 11.27 19.49
N ALA A 145 14.92 11.40 18.33
CA ALA A 145 13.46 11.55 18.24
C ALA A 145 12.69 10.25 18.53
N VAL A 146 13.39 9.09 18.53
CA VAL A 146 12.78 7.81 18.86
C VAL A 146 12.56 7.72 20.37
N ARG A 147 11.27 7.65 20.77
CA ARG A 147 10.80 7.54 22.16
C ARG A 147 9.90 6.32 22.33
N LEU A 148 9.61 5.99 23.57
CA LEU A 148 8.57 5.03 23.89
C LEU A 148 7.19 5.50 23.38
N PRO A 149 6.35 4.61 22.90
CA PRO A 149 4.95 4.91 22.65
C PRO A 149 4.26 5.31 23.95
N ARG A 150 3.18 6.07 23.85
CA ARG A 150 2.42 6.51 25.03
C ARG A 150 1.69 5.37 25.73
N GLY A 151 1.42 4.29 25.02
CA GLY A 151 0.69 3.14 25.55
C GLY A 151 -0.75 3.49 25.92
N THR A 152 -1.37 4.39 25.18
CA THR A 152 -2.77 4.75 25.34
C THR A 152 -3.52 4.56 24.06
N SER A 153 -4.72 4.00 24.12
CA SER A 153 -5.57 3.80 22.95
C SER A 153 -6.86 4.60 23.04
N SER A 154 -7.31 5.09 21.90
CA SER A 154 -8.54 5.84 21.70
C SER A 154 -9.41 5.11 20.66
N ALA A 155 -10.73 5.30 20.73
CA ALA A 155 -11.63 4.84 19.67
C ALA A 155 -11.42 5.57 18.33
N MET A 156 -10.57 6.60 18.31
CA MET A 156 -10.23 7.34 17.08
C MET A 156 -8.93 6.84 16.43
N ASP A 157 -8.27 5.81 17.01
CA ASP A 157 -7.02 5.32 16.48
C ASP A 157 -7.25 4.37 15.29
N SER A 158 -6.52 4.64 14.20
CA SER A 158 -6.45 3.78 13.02
C SER A 158 -5.05 3.86 12.43
N PRO A 159 -4.27 2.78 12.45
CA PRO A 159 -2.95 2.76 11.83
C PRO A 159 -3.05 2.96 10.32
N TYR A 160 -4.12 2.48 9.71
CA TYR A 160 -4.35 2.57 8.27
C TYR A 160 -4.62 4.00 7.80
N LEU A 161 -5.51 4.72 8.51
CA LEU A 161 -5.79 6.12 8.18
C LEU A 161 -4.58 7.02 8.47
N SER A 162 -3.81 6.72 9.51
CA SER A 162 -2.54 7.39 9.80
C SER A 162 -1.55 7.19 8.65
N LEU A 163 -1.40 5.96 8.15
CA LEU A 163 -0.54 5.67 7.00
C LEU A 163 -1.03 6.38 5.73
N ILE A 164 -2.34 6.38 5.45
CA ILE A 164 -2.93 7.12 4.32
C ILE A 164 -2.61 8.62 4.42
N SER A 165 -2.74 9.20 5.60
CA SER A 165 -2.42 10.61 5.85
C SER A 165 -0.94 10.90 5.55
N LEU A 166 -0.04 10.04 6.03
CA LEU A 166 1.39 10.15 5.78
C LEU A 166 1.71 10.11 4.29
N VAL A 167 1.28 9.06 3.60
CA VAL A 167 1.67 8.85 2.18
C VAL A 167 1.11 9.92 1.25
N LYS A 168 -0.07 10.46 1.56
CA LYS A 168 -0.67 11.58 0.80
C LYS A 168 0.08 12.89 1.00
N GLY A 169 0.60 13.13 2.20
CA GLY A 169 1.38 14.33 2.53
C GLY A 169 2.85 14.24 2.12
N TRP A 170 3.32 13.09 1.67
CA TRP A 170 4.72 12.89 1.35
C TRP A 170 5.07 13.49 -0.02
N PRO A 171 6.08 14.36 -0.11
CA PRO A 171 6.46 15.00 -1.38
C PRO A 171 6.84 13.96 -2.44
N GLN A 172 6.35 14.15 -3.66
CA GLN A 172 6.68 13.31 -4.80
C GLN A 172 8.12 13.58 -5.26
N GLN A 173 8.97 12.56 -5.22
CA GLN A 173 10.36 12.64 -5.66
C GLN A 173 10.76 11.34 -6.37
N LYS A 174 11.72 11.42 -7.29
CA LYS A 174 12.28 10.26 -8.02
C LYS A 174 13.38 9.58 -7.19
N LEU A 175 13.05 9.10 -6.02
CA LEU A 175 13.94 8.35 -5.13
C LEU A 175 13.15 7.28 -4.40
N ARG A 176 13.83 6.39 -3.70
CA ARG A 176 13.18 5.39 -2.85
C ARG A 176 12.49 6.06 -1.68
N ARG A 177 11.24 5.67 -1.42
CA ARG A 177 10.42 6.16 -0.32
C ARG A 177 9.85 4.96 0.41
N GLU A 178 10.24 4.79 1.65
CA GLU A 178 9.90 3.59 2.40
C GLU A 178 9.47 3.94 3.82
N VAL A 179 8.58 3.13 4.36
CA VAL A 179 8.09 3.25 5.73
C VAL A 179 8.50 1.99 6.49
N LEU A 180 9.08 2.15 7.66
CA LEU A 180 9.14 1.10 8.68
C LEU A 180 8.02 1.36 9.69
N LEU A 181 6.95 0.58 9.56
CA LEU A 181 5.75 0.63 10.39
C LEU A 181 5.90 -0.30 11.59
N ILE A 182 5.67 0.20 12.81
CA ILE A 182 5.60 -0.61 14.02
C ILE A 182 4.20 -0.45 14.62
N SER A 183 3.37 -1.49 14.61
CA SER A 183 1.97 -1.42 15.02
C SER A 183 1.42 -2.81 15.37
N ASP A 184 0.31 -2.83 16.11
CA ASP A 184 -0.53 -4.03 16.28
C ASP A 184 -1.52 -4.22 15.11
N GLY A 185 -1.66 -3.22 14.24
CA GLY A 185 -2.55 -3.24 13.08
C GLY A 185 -4.04 -3.17 13.41
N ILE A 186 -4.43 -2.93 14.66
CA ILE A 186 -5.84 -2.91 15.07
C ILE A 186 -6.47 -1.55 14.73
N ASP A 187 -7.48 -1.58 13.87
CA ASP A 187 -8.28 -0.40 13.51
C ASP A 187 -9.38 -0.14 14.56
N ARG A 188 -9.06 0.70 15.54
CA ARG A 188 -9.99 1.01 16.64
C ARG A 188 -11.10 1.96 16.23
N LEU A 189 -10.86 2.78 15.19
CA LEU A 189 -11.84 3.75 14.72
C LEU A 189 -13.04 3.08 14.05
N ARG A 190 -12.81 2.04 13.26
CA ARG A 190 -13.91 1.32 12.62
C ARG A 190 -14.37 0.12 13.41
N GLY A 191 -13.65 -0.19 14.52
CA GLY A 191 -13.70 -1.48 15.13
C GLY A 191 -13.38 -2.52 14.06
N ASP A 192 -12.26 -3.24 14.11
CA ASP A 192 -12.08 -4.37 13.19
C ASP A 192 -13.32 -5.21 13.37
N THR A 193 -14.27 -5.01 12.49
CA THR A 193 -15.66 -5.35 12.69
C THR A 193 -15.82 -6.85 12.73
N THR A 194 -15.62 -7.41 13.88
CA THR A 194 -16.57 -8.41 14.35
C THR A 194 -17.90 -7.67 14.38
N GLY A 195 -18.78 -7.94 13.41
CA GLY A 195 -20.11 -7.39 13.43
C GLY A 195 -20.62 -7.49 14.84
N ASP A 196 -21.09 -6.40 15.38
CA ASP A 196 -21.49 -6.21 16.77
C ASP A 196 -22.37 -7.37 17.24
N VAL A 197 -21.75 -8.44 17.69
CA VAL A 197 -22.43 -9.58 18.28
C VAL A 197 -22.56 -9.25 19.75
N GLY A 198 -23.45 -8.27 20.01
CA GLY A 198 -24.02 -8.12 21.34
C GLY A 198 -23.12 -7.60 22.44
N ALA A 199 -22.33 -6.56 22.20
CA ALA A 199 -21.94 -5.67 23.28
C ALA A 199 -23.23 -5.03 23.79
N PRO A 200 -23.63 -5.20 25.07
CA PRO A 200 -24.82 -4.55 25.59
C PRO A 200 -24.59 -3.04 25.48
N ASN A 201 -25.38 -2.39 24.63
CA ASN A 201 -25.39 -0.93 24.52
C ASN A 201 -25.66 -0.35 25.93
N PRO A 202 -24.71 0.31 26.61
CA PRO A 202 -24.92 0.84 27.94
C PRO A 202 -25.98 1.94 27.99
N PHE A 203 -26.47 2.41 26.82
CA PHE A 203 -27.53 3.38 26.68
C PHE A 203 -28.86 2.78 26.19
N ALA A 204 -28.97 1.44 26.09
CA ALA A 204 -30.23 0.81 25.83
C ALA A 204 -31.13 0.97 27.08
N SER A 205 -32.02 1.95 27.04
CA SER A 205 -33.02 2.17 28.08
C SER A 205 -33.78 0.88 28.33
N THR A 206 -33.85 0.46 29.59
CA THR A 206 -34.67 -0.65 30.09
C THR A 206 -36.15 -0.39 29.86
N GLY A 207 -36.61 -0.64 28.62
CA GLY A 207 -37.98 -0.58 28.17
C GLY A 207 -38.52 -1.99 27.97
N ARG A 208 -39.21 -2.49 28.98
CA ARG A 208 -40.33 -3.43 28.99
C ARG A 208 -40.35 -4.59 27.97
N ARG A 209 -40.22 -5.79 28.50
CA ARG A 209 -40.55 -7.13 27.97
C ARG A 209 -41.36 -7.14 26.66
N GLY A 210 -40.73 -7.48 25.56
CA GLY A 210 -41.31 -8.03 24.37
C GLY A 210 -40.43 -9.18 23.89
N ARG A 211 -40.96 -10.39 23.93
CA ARG A 211 -40.36 -11.59 23.36
C ARG A 211 -40.31 -11.40 21.83
N THR A 212 -39.20 -11.00 21.29
CA THR A 212 -38.94 -11.10 19.83
C THR A 212 -38.09 -12.33 19.62
N MET A 213 -38.63 -13.27 18.84
CA MET A 213 -37.93 -14.44 18.31
C MET A 213 -36.63 -13.94 17.62
N GLY A 214 -35.54 -14.64 17.98
CA GLY A 214 -34.23 -14.29 17.50
C GLY A 214 -34.14 -14.27 15.97
N ALA A 215 -33.79 -13.11 15.42
CA ALA A 215 -33.19 -13.08 14.12
C ALA A 215 -31.91 -13.93 14.17
N PRO A 216 -31.62 -14.75 13.15
CA PRO A 216 -30.40 -15.53 13.13
C PRO A 216 -29.22 -14.54 13.21
N ALA A 217 -28.34 -14.74 14.19
CA ALA A 217 -27.10 -14.03 14.28
C ALA A 217 -26.39 -14.17 12.91
N SER A 218 -26.27 -13.07 12.19
CA SER A 218 -25.48 -13.03 10.98
C SER A 218 -24.04 -13.34 11.40
N THR A 219 -23.61 -14.56 11.19
CA THR A 219 -22.22 -14.99 11.34
C THR A 219 -21.41 -14.42 10.18
N THR A 220 -21.28 -13.11 10.12
CA THR A 220 -20.31 -12.46 9.25
C THR A 220 -18.94 -12.78 9.83
N MET A 221 -18.17 -13.61 9.11
CA MET A 221 -16.77 -13.83 9.44
C MET A 221 -16.08 -12.47 9.46
N PRO A 222 -15.33 -12.14 10.50
CA PRO A 222 -14.58 -10.89 10.54
C PRO A 222 -13.59 -10.86 9.39
N THR A 223 -13.52 -9.72 8.74
CA THR A 223 -12.66 -9.48 7.57
C THR A 223 -11.64 -8.40 7.92
N ILE A 224 -10.51 -8.44 7.25
CA ILE A 224 -9.51 -7.36 7.31
C ILE A 224 -10.21 -6.03 7.00
N SER A 225 -9.89 -4.99 7.77
CA SER A 225 -10.45 -3.65 7.62
C SER A 225 -10.35 -3.15 6.17
N SER A 226 -11.42 -2.55 5.66
CA SER A 226 -11.42 -1.86 4.36
C SER A 226 -10.40 -0.73 4.30
N ASP A 227 -10.04 -0.16 5.46
CA ASP A 227 -9.03 0.89 5.55
C ASP A 227 -7.61 0.33 5.35
N ALA A 228 -7.36 -0.96 5.64
CA ALA A 228 -6.11 -1.62 5.27
C ALA A 228 -5.94 -1.71 3.75
N GLU A 229 -7.01 -2.05 3.02
CA GLU A 229 -6.98 -2.04 1.55
C GLU A 229 -6.79 -0.61 1.00
N ALA A 230 -7.48 0.37 1.58
CA ALA A 230 -7.31 1.77 1.20
C ALA A 230 -5.88 2.27 1.45
N ALA A 231 -5.24 1.85 2.56
CA ALA A 231 -3.87 2.19 2.89
C ALA A 231 -2.87 1.53 1.92
N SER A 232 -3.08 0.26 1.58
CA SER A 232 -2.29 -0.43 0.56
C SER A 232 -2.39 0.27 -0.79
N ASN A 233 -3.62 0.55 -1.25
CA ASN A 233 -3.87 1.26 -2.52
C ASN A 233 -3.23 2.66 -2.53
N ALA A 234 -3.29 3.40 -1.42
CA ALA A 234 -2.64 4.69 -1.29
C ALA A 234 -1.11 4.56 -1.40
N SER A 235 -0.51 3.64 -0.65
CA SER A 235 0.94 3.40 -0.67
C SER A 235 1.43 3.02 -2.08
N GLN A 236 0.75 2.09 -2.74
CA GLN A 236 1.07 1.69 -4.12
C GLN A 236 0.90 2.85 -5.12
N ARG A 237 -0.17 3.67 -4.97
CA ARG A 237 -0.40 4.84 -5.82
C ARG A 237 0.75 5.85 -5.74
N TYR A 238 1.29 6.05 -4.56
CA TYR A 238 2.39 6.99 -4.32
C TYR A 238 3.77 6.34 -4.46
N GLY A 239 3.84 5.04 -4.77
CA GLY A 239 5.09 4.28 -4.93
C GLY A 239 5.90 4.23 -3.64
N ILE A 240 5.23 4.00 -2.51
CA ILE A 240 5.86 3.89 -1.19
C ILE A 240 5.83 2.44 -0.76
N ILE A 241 6.98 1.88 -0.41
CA ILE A 241 7.12 0.54 0.15
C ILE A 241 6.88 0.62 1.66
N VAL A 242 6.13 -0.33 2.20
CA VAL A 242 5.87 -0.41 3.64
C VAL A 242 6.44 -1.71 4.17
N HIS A 243 7.47 -1.61 5.00
CA HIS A 243 7.96 -2.70 5.85
C HIS A 243 7.28 -2.61 7.20
N SER A 244 7.03 -3.73 7.86
CA SER A 244 6.37 -3.67 9.15
C SER A 244 6.91 -4.66 10.17
N ILE A 245 6.96 -4.20 11.42
CA ILE A 245 7.24 -5.03 12.60
C ILE A 245 5.96 -5.04 13.44
N TYR A 246 5.48 -6.25 13.73
CA TYR A 246 4.36 -6.40 14.66
C TYR A 246 4.81 -6.10 16.09
N ALA A 247 4.05 -5.26 16.79
CA ALA A 247 4.21 -5.02 18.22
C ALA A 247 2.84 -4.96 18.88
N THR A 248 2.66 -5.66 20.00
CA THR A 248 1.38 -5.67 20.70
C THR A 248 0.97 -4.28 21.16
N GLY A 249 -0.30 -3.98 20.99
CA GLY A 249 -0.90 -2.75 21.46
C GLY A 249 -1.54 -2.89 22.84
N VAL A 250 -1.99 -1.77 23.40
CA VAL A 250 -2.72 -1.72 24.65
C VAL A 250 -4.23 -1.84 24.44
N GLY A 251 -4.93 -2.20 25.51
CA GLY A 251 -6.38 -2.21 25.54
C GLY A 251 -7.02 -3.59 25.32
N ARG A 252 -8.34 -3.62 25.28
CA ARG A 252 -9.12 -4.87 25.24
C ARG A 252 -8.94 -5.61 23.90
N ALA A 253 -8.93 -4.87 22.80
CA ALA A 253 -8.80 -5.41 21.46
C ALA A 253 -7.48 -6.19 21.28
N SER A 254 -6.37 -5.65 21.77
CA SER A 254 -5.06 -6.31 21.69
C SER A 254 -4.94 -7.60 22.53
N ARG A 255 -5.85 -7.81 23.47
CA ARG A 255 -5.93 -9.05 24.28
C ARG A 255 -6.84 -10.09 23.65
N ASN A 256 -7.59 -9.73 22.63
CA ASN A 256 -8.42 -10.64 21.87
C ASN A 256 -7.57 -11.23 20.72
N ALA A 257 -7.27 -12.53 20.81
CA ALA A 257 -6.43 -13.21 19.82
C ALA A 257 -6.96 -13.06 18.38
N TRP A 258 -8.27 -12.97 18.24
CA TRP A 258 -8.92 -12.79 16.95
C TRP A 258 -8.68 -11.40 16.35
N GLU A 259 -8.88 -10.35 17.13
CA GLU A 259 -8.61 -8.97 16.70
C GLU A 259 -7.11 -8.76 16.43
N ALA A 260 -6.25 -9.32 17.27
CA ALA A 260 -4.81 -9.32 17.04
C ALA A 260 -4.43 -9.99 15.70
N GLN A 261 -5.08 -11.12 15.36
CA GLN A 261 -4.85 -11.80 14.09
C GLN A 261 -5.34 -10.99 12.90
N LEU A 262 -6.48 -10.29 13.00
CA LEU A 262 -6.97 -9.39 11.97
C LEU A 262 -6.03 -8.20 11.76
N GLY A 263 -5.57 -7.59 12.84
CA GLY A 263 -4.59 -6.50 12.79
C GLY A 263 -3.29 -6.93 12.10
N GLN A 264 -2.74 -8.09 12.49
CA GLN A 264 -1.59 -8.69 11.81
C GLN A 264 -1.85 -8.92 10.32
N GLY A 265 -3.02 -9.48 9.98
CA GLY A 265 -3.43 -9.70 8.59
C GLY A 265 -3.52 -8.40 7.78
N GLY A 266 -3.99 -7.32 8.39
CA GLY A 266 -4.08 -6.01 7.75
C GLY A 266 -2.72 -5.39 7.43
N ILE A 267 -1.80 -5.38 8.40
CA ILE A 267 -0.44 -4.86 8.15
C ILE A 267 0.36 -5.77 7.21
N ALA A 268 0.22 -7.09 7.35
CA ALA A 268 0.86 -8.05 6.44
C ALA A 268 0.39 -7.85 4.99
N LYS A 269 -0.91 -7.63 4.77
CA LYS A 269 -1.47 -7.32 3.45
C LYS A 269 -0.84 -6.07 2.84
N ILE A 270 -0.76 -4.97 3.60
CA ILE A 270 -0.16 -3.72 3.11
C ILE A 270 1.29 -3.95 2.73
N THR A 271 2.02 -4.65 3.57
CA THR A 271 3.44 -4.93 3.37
C THR A 271 3.67 -5.76 2.10
N ASP A 272 2.95 -6.87 1.95
CA ASP A 272 3.03 -7.73 0.77
C ASP A 272 2.65 -6.99 -0.51
N GLU A 273 1.54 -6.26 -0.50
CA GLU A 273 1.05 -5.55 -1.68
C GLU A 273 1.92 -4.36 -2.11
N THR A 274 2.74 -3.82 -1.21
CA THR A 274 3.69 -2.73 -1.51
C THR A 274 5.11 -3.22 -1.82
N GLY A 275 5.36 -4.53 -1.70
CA GLY A 275 6.68 -5.14 -1.93
C GLY A 275 7.65 -4.98 -0.76
N GLY A 276 7.14 -4.79 0.45
CA GLY A 276 7.91 -4.73 1.68
C GLY A 276 8.07 -6.08 2.36
N GLU A 277 8.60 -6.07 3.58
CA GLU A 277 8.81 -7.26 4.41
C GLU A 277 8.04 -7.13 5.72
N TYR A 278 7.29 -8.18 6.07
CA TYR A 278 6.55 -8.29 7.33
C TYR A 278 7.28 -9.14 8.35
N PHE A 279 7.55 -8.56 9.51
CA PHE A 279 8.24 -9.23 10.61
C PHE A 279 7.28 -9.49 11.78
N ALA A 280 6.97 -10.76 12.02
CA ALA A 280 6.16 -11.18 13.16
C ALA A 280 6.68 -12.47 13.78
N LEU A 281 6.59 -12.56 15.10
CA LEU A 281 6.81 -13.79 15.89
C LEU A 281 5.49 -14.25 16.51
N GLY A 282 4.55 -14.66 15.66
CA GLY A 282 3.22 -15.07 16.14
C GLY A 282 2.48 -13.91 16.82
N THR A 283 1.85 -14.18 17.98
CA THR A 283 1.09 -13.18 18.75
C THR A 283 1.88 -12.54 19.88
N GLY A 284 3.15 -12.91 20.05
CA GLY A 284 4.04 -12.37 21.09
C GLY A 284 4.85 -11.17 20.63
N ASN A 285 5.41 -10.44 21.60
CA ASN A 285 6.37 -9.38 21.33
C ASN A 285 7.72 -9.99 20.91
N ALA A 286 8.40 -9.32 19.98
CA ALA A 286 9.78 -9.63 19.66
C ALA A 286 10.69 -9.38 20.88
N VAL A 287 11.55 -10.33 21.18
CA VAL A 287 12.58 -10.17 22.24
C VAL A 287 13.61 -9.11 21.83
N SER A 288 13.96 -9.07 20.55
CA SER A 288 14.84 -8.07 19.96
C SER A 288 14.38 -7.75 18.54
N PHE A 289 14.44 -6.47 18.15
CA PHE A 289 14.22 -6.05 16.77
C PHE A 289 15.46 -6.19 15.91
N LYS A 290 16.62 -6.38 16.51
CA LYS A 290 17.90 -6.41 15.81
C LYS A 290 17.93 -7.36 14.62
N PRO A 291 17.48 -8.65 14.69
CA PRO A 291 17.50 -9.55 13.54
C PRO A 291 16.61 -9.04 12.38
N TYR A 292 15.49 -8.39 12.69
CA TYR A 292 14.59 -7.83 11.68
C TYR A 292 15.19 -6.59 11.02
N LEU A 293 15.84 -5.74 11.80
CA LEU A 293 16.50 -4.53 11.31
C LEU A 293 17.73 -4.88 10.47
N GLU A 294 18.50 -5.92 10.85
CA GLU A 294 19.59 -6.45 10.04
C GLU A 294 19.08 -7.03 8.71
N ARG A 295 17.93 -7.74 8.73
CA ARG A 295 17.30 -8.22 7.51
C ARG A 295 16.79 -7.06 6.65
N LEU A 296 16.16 -6.06 7.26
CA LEU A 296 15.73 -4.85 6.56
C LEU A 296 16.90 -4.13 5.90
N GLN A 297 18.05 -4.03 6.60
CA GLN A 297 19.25 -3.45 6.02
C GLN A 297 19.68 -4.16 4.74
N LYS A 298 19.70 -5.49 4.74
CA LYS A 298 20.00 -6.27 3.54
C LYS A 298 18.98 -6.05 2.42
N ILE A 299 17.68 -5.92 2.75
CA ILE A 299 16.62 -5.58 1.78
C ILE A 299 16.93 -4.25 1.11
N LEU A 300 17.23 -3.21 1.89
CA LEU A 300 17.51 -1.86 1.39
C LEU A 300 18.77 -1.80 0.51
N GLU A 301 19.76 -2.68 0.76
CA GLU A 301 20.99 -2.79 0.00
C GLU A 301 20.82 -3.54 -1.34
N ASN A 302 19.76 -4.38 -1.46
CA ASN A 302 19.52 -5.24 -2.61
C ASN A 302 18.31 -4.79 -3.45
N GLN A 303 18.14 -3.48 -3.59
CA GLN A 303 17.08 -2.86 -4.37
C GLN A 303 17.57 -2.34 -5.71
N TYR A 304 16.61 -2.26 -6.65
CA TYR A 304 16.82 -1.74 -7.99
C TYR A 304 15.66 -0.82 -8.38
N PHE A 305 15.94 0.21 -9.15
CA PHE A 305 14.93 0.93 -9.91
C PHE A 305 14.68 0.21 -11.21
N LEU A 306 13.49 -0.31 -11.37
CA LEU A 306 13.00 -0.89 -12.61
C LEU A 306 12.17 0.15 -13.37
N VAL A 307 12.58 0.42 -14.60
CA VAL A 307 11.92 1.39 -15.48
C VAL A 307 11.38 0.65 -16.69
N PHE A 308 10.09 0.80 -16.96
CA PHE A 308 9.41 0.13 -18.08
C PHE A 308 8.33 1.01 -18.72
N GLN A 309 7.97 0.70 -19.96
CA GLN A 309 6.90 1.37 -20.69
C GLN A 309 5.57 0.67 -20.42
N ALA A 310 4.56 1.45 -20.03
CA ALA A 310 3.20 0.97 -19.85
C ALA A 310 2.21 1.74 -20.76
N PRO A 311 1.13 1.09 -21.26
CA PRO A 311 0.12 1.79 -22.02
C PRO A 311 -0.66 2.75 -21.14
N THR A 312 -0.84 3.98 -21.61
CA THR A 312 -1.66 4.99 -20.91
C THR A 312 -3.13 4.60 -20.95
N GLN A 313 -3.91 5.13 -20.03
CA GLN A 313 -5.34 4.84 -19.86
C GLN A 313 -6.14 6.15 -20.07
N ASN A 314 -7.44 6.01 -20.36
CA ASN A 314 -8.33 7.19 -20.45
C ASN A 314 -8.46 7.94 -19.12
N LYS A 315 -8.31 7.22 -17.99
CA LYS A 315 -8.28 7.77 -16.63
C LYS A 315 -7.11 7.15 -15.88
N GLY A 316 -6.42 7.96 -15.08
CA GLY A 316 -5.38 7.44 -14.20
C GLY A 316 -5.96 6.42 -13.22
N ARG A 317 -5.27 5.29 -13.06
CA ARG A 317 -5.67 4.22 -12.14
C ARG A 317 -4.50 3.35 -11.71
N LEU A 318 -4.68 2.64 -10.60
CA LEU A 318 -3.80 1.54 -10.23
C LEU A 318 -3.98 0.39 -11.24
N GLN A 319 -2.86 -0.12 -11.74
CA GLN A 319 -2.77 -1.28 -12.61
C GLN A 319 -1.96 -2.35 -11.94
N ARG A 320 -2.53 -3.56 -11.90
CA ARG A 320 -1.79 -4.70 -11.39
C ARG A 320 -0.57 -4.97 -12.26
N ILE A 321 0.58 -5.15 -11.63
CA ILE A 321 1.81 -5.55 -12.29
C ILE A 321 2.24 -6.93 -11.80
N ARG A 322 3.01 -7.62 -12.63
CA ARG A 322 3.70 -8.85 -12.27
C ARG A 322 5.11 -8.75 -12.81
N ILE A 323 6.06 -8.91 -11.91
CA ILE A 323 7.48 -8.90 -12.24
C ILE A 323 8.00 -10.32 -12.01
N SER A 324 8.82 -10.81 -12.91
CA SER A 324 9.48 -12.11 -12.83
C SER A 324 10.84 -12.05 -13.49
N THR A 325 11.71 -12.98 -13.14
CA THR A 325 13.05 -13.09 -13.73
C THR A 325 13.35 -14.52 -14.12
N ASP A 326 14.20 -14.66 -15.13
CA ASP A 326 14.79 -15.96 -15.52
C ASP A 326 16.20 -16.15 -14.91
N ALA A 327 16.70 -15.15 -14.15
CA ALA A 327 17.97 -15.26 -13.47
C ALA A 327 17.90 -16.34 -12.37
N PRO A 328 18.88 -17.25 -12.30
CA PRO A 328 18.92 -18.27 -11.26
C PRO A 328 19.16 -17.66 -9.89
N ASN A 329 18.64 -18.31 -8.85
CA ASN A 329 18.83 -17.90 -7.45
C ASN A 329 18.41 -16.45 -7.17
N THR A 330 17.30 -16.02 -7.76
CA THR A 330 16.76 -14.67 -7.62
C THR A 330 15.29 -14.76 -7.20
N ASP A 331 14.92 -14.01 -6.19
CA ASP A 331 13.53 -13.86 -5.73
C ASP A 331 13.16 -12.37 -5.68
N LEU A 332 12.25 -11.96 -6.56
CA LEU A 332 11.91 -10.55 -6.74
C LEU A 332 10.63 -10.18 -6.00
N ALA A 333 10.75 -9.29 -5.03
CA ALA A 333 9.63 -8.60 -4.42
C ALA A 333 9.42 -7.21 -5.05
N ALA A 334 8.16 -6.85 -5.25
CA ALA A 334 7.76 -5.55 -5.77
C ALA A 334 6.30 -5.25 -5.41
N ALA A 335 5.89 -4.00 -5.56
CA ALA A 335 4.49 -3.65 -5.42
C ALA A 335 3.59 -4.45 -6.40
N ASN A 336 2.43 -4.89 -5.91
CA ASN A 336 1.46 -5.64 -6.72
C ASN A 336 0.76 -4.79 -7.78
N SER A 337 0.75 -3.47 -7.60
CA SER A 337 0.15 -2.51 -8.52
C SER A 337 0.92 -1.21 -8.59
N VAL A 338 0.78 -0.50 -9.68
CA VAL A 338 1.41 0.78 -9.92
C VAL A 338 0.40 1.78 -10.49
N TRP A 339 0.57 3.06 -10.16
CA TRP A 339 -0.25 4.11 -10.74
C TRP A 339 0.16 4.42 -12.17
N ILE A 340 -0.78 4.28 -13.10
CA ILE A 340 -0.61 4.69 -14.49
C ILE A 340 -1.48 5.93 -14.73
N PRO A 341 -0.89 7.07 -15.10
CA PRO A 341 -1.64 8.30 -15.33
C PRO A 341 -2.57 8.19 -16.55
N ALA A 342 -3.46 9.17 -16.69
CA ALA A 342 -4.27 9.32 -17.90
C ALA A 342 -3.39 9.72 -19.09
N SER A 343 -3.83 9.38 -20.31
CA SER A 343 -3.22 9.90 -21.54
C SER A 343 -3.40 11.42 -21.60
N GLY A 344 -2.29 12.18 -21.61
CA GLY A 344 -2.30 13.64 -21.70
C GLY A 344 -2.28 14.38 -20.36
N GLY A 345 -1.92 13.69 -19.26
CA GLY A 345 -1.64 14.29 -17.96
C GLY A 345 -0.15 14.60 -17.78
#